data_ea9426484de04de9197cb0c3157178a5
#
_entry.id   ea9426484de04de9197cb0c3157178a5
#
_cell.length_a   1.000
_cell.length_b   1.000
_cell.length_c   1.000
_cell.angle_alpha   90.00
_cell.angle_beta   90.00
_cell.angle_gamma   90.00
#
_symmetry.space_group_name_H-M   'P 1'
#
loop_
_entity.id
_entity.type
_entity.pdbx_description
1 polymer ?
#
loop_
_entity_poly.entity_id
_entity_poly.type
_entity_poly.pdbx_seq_one_letter_code
_entity_poly.pdbx_strand_id
1 'polypeptide(L)'
;DAFKPRKGMLGTTFGGNHLGCVAALSVIQVMKDEKLIENANEVGSYFIQKLRSLGSPLIKEIRGKGLMIGIELSIPVSPIRERLLYEHHIFTGYSGTSVLRILPPLCISRKEVDHFIDALASCINGIESRPGQSRDFL
;
A
#
# COMPACT_ATOMS: atom_id res chain seq x y z
N ASP A 1 25.38 -8.53 16.80
CA ASP A 1 25.71 -9.63 15.85
C ASP A 1 24.59 -10.69 15.81
N ALA A 2 23.45 -10.31 15.24
CA ALA A 2 22.28 -11.19 15.19
C ALA A 2 22.38 -12.29 14.13
N PHE A 3 23.25 -12.15 13.13
CA PHE A 3 23.39 -13.09 12.03
C PHE A 3 24.84 -13.52 11.81
N LYS A 4 25.10 -14.82 11.97
CA LYS A 4 26.41 -15.44 11.66
C LYS A 4 26.26 -16.35 10.45
N PRO A 5 26.67 -15.91 9.25
CA PRO A 5 26.55 -16.73 8.05
C PRO A 5 27.45 -17.98 8.14
N ARG A 6 26.94 -19.12 7.67
CA ARG A 6 27.69 -20.35 7.51
C ARG A 6 27.97 -20.59 6.03
N LYS A 7 28.99 -21.42 5.75
CA LYS A 7 29.32 -21.83 4.36
C LYS A 7 28.07 -22.41 3.68
N GLY A 8 27.71 -21.86 2.51
CA GLY A 8 26.57 -22.29 1.72
C GLY A 8 25.22 -21.57 2.03
N MET A 9 25.16 -20.70 3.08
CA MET A 9 23.92 -19.94 3.37
C MET A 9 23.72 -18.74 2.47
N LEU A 10 24.79 -18.14 1.99
CA LEU A 10 24.78 -16.97 1.13
C LEU A 10 25.52 -17.30 -0.17
N GLY A 11 24.88 -17.03 -1.29
CA GLY A 11 25.47 -17.17 -2.59
C GLY A 11 24.59 -16.51 -3.64
N THR A 12 25.21 -15.75 -4.53
CA THR A 12 24.55 -15.11 -5.66
C THR A 12 25.56 -14.88 -6.76
N THR A 13 25.19 -15.16 -8.01
CA THR A 13 26.08 -15.03 -9.16
C THR A 13 26.52 -13.59 -9.39
N PHE A 14 25.62 -12.60 -9.18
CA PHE A 14 25.90 -11.17 -9.40
C PHE A 14 26.02 -10.36 -8.10
N GLY A 15 26.07 -11.01 -6.95
CA GLY A 15 26.22 -10.34 -5.66
C GLY A 15 27.55 -9.57 -5.58
N GLY A 16 27.51 -8.34 -5.09
CA GLY A 16 28.68 -7.50 -4.96
C GLY A 16 29.18 -6.87 -6.27
N ASN A 17 28.44 -6.96 -7.38
CA ASN A 17 28.81 -6.25 -8.60
C ASN A 17 28.77 -4.73 -8.36
N HIS A 18 29.71 -4.01 -9.01
CA HIS A 18 29.92 -2.59 -8.75
C HIS A 18 28.70 -1.73 -9.04
N LEU A 19 27.98 -1.99 -10.14
CA LEU A 19 26.76 -1.23 -10.49
C LEU A 19 25.66 -1.41 -9.44
N GLY A 20 25.40 -2.65 -9.01
CA GLY A 20 24.42 -2.93 -7.99
C GLY A 20 24.78 -2.30 -6.63
N CYS A 21 26.07 -2.32 -6.26
CA CYS A 21 26.54 -1.69 -5.02
C CYS A 21 26.37 -0.16 -5.07
N VAL A 22 26.74 0.49 -6.18
CA VAL A 22 26.56 1.93 -6.35
C VAL A 22 25.10 2.32 -6.33
N ALA A 23 24.23 1.60 -7.04
CA ALA A 23 22.79 1.83 -7.00
C ALA A 23 22.21 1.71 -5.58
N ALA A 24 22.60 0.66 -4.83
CA ALA A 24 22.16 0.47 -3.45
C ALA A 24 22.61 1.62 -2.54
N LEU A 25 23.86 2.05 -2.65
CA LEU A 25 24.39 3.18 -1.87
C LEU A 25 23.65 4.48 -2.20
N SER A 26 23.37 4.75 -3.49
CA SER A 26 22.60 5.91 -3.92
C SER A 26 21.18 5.93 -3.35
N VAL A 27 20.48 4.79 -3.37
CA VAL A 27 19.15 4.67 -2.77
C VAL A 27 19.19 4.94 -1.26
N ILE A 28 20.16 4.37 -0.55
CA ILE A 28 20.31 4.60 0.91
C ILE A 28 20.60 6.08 1.19
N GLN A 29 21.42 6.73 0.36
CA GLN A 29 21.71 8.14 0.51
C GLN A 29 20.47 9.01 0.31
N VAL A 30 19.70 8.80 -0.76
CA VAL A 30 18.43 9.49 -1.02
C VAL A 30 17.45 9.29 0.13
N MET A 31 17.32 8.05 0.64
CA MET A 31 16.43 7.77 1.79
C MET A 31 16.79 8.59 3.03
N LYS A 32 18.09 8.84 3.27
CA LYS A 32 18.57 9.67 4.39
C LYS A 32 18.35 11.16 4.13
N ASP A 33 18.74 11.63 2.95
CA ASP A 33 18.71 13.05 2.59
C ASP A 33 17.27 13.58 2.54
N GLU A 34 16.35 12.80 2.00
CA GLU A 34 14.92 13.13 1.90
C GLU A 34 14.11 12.68 3.11
N LYS A 35 14.73 12.10 4.14
CA LYS A 35 14.07 11.63 5.37
C LYS A 35 12.86 10.72 5.10
N LEU A 36 13.02 9.78 4.15
CA LEU A 36 11.90 8.97 3.67
C LEU A 36 11.34 8.01 4.71
N ILE A 37 12.14 7.61 5.70
CA ILE A 37 11.68 6.76 6.81
C ILE A 37 10.77 7.57 7.75
N GLU A 38 11.15 8.79 8.06
CA GLU A 38 10.36 9.72 8.86
C GLU A 38 9.05 10.07 8.13
N ASN A 39 9.14 10.39 6.83
CA ASN A 39 7.97 10.63 6.00
C ASN A 39 7.01 9.43 6.00
N ALA A 40 7.53 8.21 5.85
CA ALA A 40 6.71 7.00 5.89
C ALA A 40 5.96 6.83 7.23
N ASN A 41 6.56 7.20 8.35
CA ASN A 41 5.91 7.15 9.67
C ASN A 41 4.83 8.23 9.82
N GLU A 42 5.14 9.48 9.46
CA GLU A 42 4.23 10.61 9.59
C GLU A 42 3.03 10.49 8.63
N VAL A 43 3.31 10.30 7.33
CA VAL A 43 2.27 10.19 6.30
C VAL A 43 1.49 8.89 6.46
N GLY A 44 2.14 7.80 6.88
CA GLY A 44 1.48 6.54 7.18
C GLY A 44 0.49 6.65 8.34
N SER A 45 0.87 7.34 9.41
CA SER A 45 -0.03 7.62 10.55
C SER A 45 -1.22 8.47 10.13
N TYR A 46 -0.98 9.52 9.35
CA TYR A 46 -2.03 10.37 8.76
C TYR A 46 -2.98 9.53 7.88
N PHE A 47 -2.43 8.66 7.05
CA PHE A 47 -3.22 7.80 6.16
C PHE A 47 -4.15 6.87 6.94
N ILE A 48 -3.62 6.17 7.95
CA ILE A 48 -4.42 5.29 8.82
C ILE A 48 -5.52 6.08 9.54
N GLN A 49 -5.23 7.29 10.01
CA GLN A 49 -6.23 8.16 10.64
C GLN A 49 -7.36 8.52 9.66
N LYS A 50 -7.02 8.95 8.45
CA LYS A 50 -7.99 9.27 7.40
C LYS A 50 -8.85 8.06 7.01
N LEU A 51 -8.24 6.89 6.84
CA LEU A 51 -8.98 5.65 6.56
C LEU A 51 -10.00 5.33 7.66
N ARG A 52 -9.60 5.46 8.92
CA ARG A 52 -10.51 5.23 10.07
C ARG A 52 -11.67 6.22 10.10
N SER A 53 -11.44 7.46 9.68
CA SER A 53 -12.49 8.48 9.64
C SER A 53 -13.54 8.26 8.55
N LEU A 54 -13.33 7.35 7.59
CA LEU A 54 -14.34 6.98 6.59
C LEU A 54 -15.58 6.33 7.23
N GLY A 55 -15.41 5.59 8.34
CA GLY A 55 -16.53 5.04 9.12
C GLY A 55 -17.44 4.07 8.35
N SER A 56 -17.02 3.52 7.21
CA SER A 56 -17.84 2.63 6.40
C SER A 56 -17.99 1.25 7.03
N PRO A 57 -19.22 0.67 7.04
CA PRO A 57 -19.47 -0.67 7.51
C PRO A 57 -18.81 -1.77 6.65
N LEU A 58 -18.37 -1.42 5.44
CA LEU A 58 -17.60 -2.34 4.59
C LEU A 58 -16.16 -2.54 5.07
N ILE A 59 -15.62 -1.64 5.90
CA ILE A 59 -14.27 -1.74 6.44
C ILE A 59 -14.33 -2.45 7.80
N LYS A 60 -13.81 -3.68 7.86
CA LYS A 60 -13.72 -4.47 9.09
C LYS A 60 -12.54 -4.08 9.96
N GLU A 61 -11.37 -3.94 9.34
CA GLU A 61 -10.12 -3.66 10.03
C GLU A 61 -9.17 -2.82 9.17
N ILE A 62 -8.44 -1.93 9.82
CA ILE A 62 -7.32 -1.19 9.21
C ILE A 62 -6.09 -1.46 10.04
N ARG A 63 -5.09 -2.08 9.45
CA ARG A 63 -3.81 -2.42 10.08
C ARG A 63 -2.65 -1.99 9.22
N GLY A 64 -1.52 -1.69 9.84
CA GLY A 64 -0.32 -1.30 9.11
C GLY A 64 0.76 -0.70 9.99
N LYS A 65 1.93 -0.50 9.37
CA LYS A 65 3.04 0.23 9.96
C LYS A 65 3.69 1.07 8.87
N GLY A 66 3.87 2.36 9.13
CA GLY A 66 4.30 3.31 8.10
C GLY A 66 3.34 3.27 6.91
N LEU A 67 3.88 3.13 5.72
CA LEU A 67 3.11 3.08 4.46
C LEU A 67 2.73 1.66 4.00
N MET A 68 3.03 0.63 4.79
CA MET A 68 2.50 -0.72 4.54
C MET A 68 1.16 -0.85 5.23
N ILE A 69 0.06 -0.72 4.49
CA ILE A 69 -1.30 -0.65 5.04
C ILE A 69 -2.17 -1.73 4.40
N GLY A 70 -2.95 -2.42 5.22
CA GLY A 70 -3.99 -3.37 4.83
C GLY A 70 -5.35 -2.90 5.33
N ILE A 71 -6.33 -2.90 4.43
CA ILE A 71 -7.74 -2.61 4.72
C ILE A 71 -8.51 -3.90 4.50
N GLU A 72 -9.01 -4.51 5.56
CA GLU A 72 -9.86 -5.68 5.48
C GLU A 72 -11.31 -5.27 5.27
N LEU A 73 -11.91 -5.84 4.24
CA LEU A 73 -13.28 -5.53 3.83
C LEU A 73 -14.23 -6.67 4.22
N SER A 74 -15.52 -6.34 4.35
CA SER A 74 -16.60 -7.32 4.54
C SER A 74 -17.05 -8.01 3.24
N ILE A 75 -16.53 -7.53 2.11
CA ILE A 75 -16.83 -8.00 0.75
C ILE A 75 -15.52 -8.38 0.02
N PRO A 76 -15.60 -9.11 -1.10
CA PRO A 76 -14.43 -9.29 -1.97
C PRO A 76 -13.84 -7.95 -2.41
N VAL A 77 -12.51 -7.90 -2.47
CA VAL A 77 -11.77 -6.66 -2.77
C VAL A 77 -11.82 -6.26 -4.26
N SER A 78 -12.12 -7.22 -5.17
CA SER A 78 -12.06 -7.00 -6.62
C SER A 78 -12.92 -5.84 -7.10
N PRO A 79 -14.21 -5.69 -6.72
CA PRO A 79 -15.03 -4.58 -7.19
C PRO A 79 -14.46 -3.20 -6.82
N ILE A 80 -13.89 -3.07 -5.63
CA ILE A 80 -13.26 -1.81 -5.19
C ILE A 80 -11.97 -1.56 -5.98
N ARG A 81 -11.13 -2.59 -6.17
CA ARG A 81 -9.88 -2.46 -6.92
C ARG A 81 -10.11 -2.10 -8.39
N GLU A 82 -11.11 -2.70 -9.03
CA GLU A 82 -11.47 -2.40 -10.41
C GLU A 82 -11.92 -0.95 -10.55
N ARG A 83 -12.75 -0.47 -9.66
CA ARG A 83 -13.17 0.94 -9.66
C ARG A 83 -12.01 1.89 -9.39
N LEU A 84 -11.16 1.62 -8.39
CA LEU A 84 -9.96 2.40 -8.16
C LEU A 84 -9.07 2.48 -9.39
N LEU A 85 -8.89 1.35 -10.11
CA LEU A 85 -8.06 1.28 -11.29
C LEU A 85 -8.68 2.00 -12.50
N TYR A 86 -9.92 1.68 -12.84
CA TYR A 86 -10.53 2.13 -14.10
C TYR A 86 -11.23 3.48 -14.00
N GLU A 87 -11.78 3.84 -12.83
CA GLU A 87 -12.47 5.12 -12.64
C GLU A 87 -11.52 6.21 -12.07
N HIS A 88 -10.55 5.81 -11.23
CA HIS A 88 -9.67 6.74 -10.53
C HIS A 88 -8.18 6.62 -10.90
N HIS A 89 -7.82 5.66 -11.77
CA HIS A 89 -6.43 5.39 -12.21
C HIS A 89 -5.47 5.09 -11.07
N ILE A 90 -5.97 4.48 -10.00
CA ILE A 90 -5.19 4.10 -8.81
C ILE A 90 -4.99 2.59 -8.78
N PHE A 91 -3.74 2.15 -8.94
CA PHE A 91 -3.39 0.74 -8.83
C PHE A 91 -3.13 0.35 -7.36
N THR A 92 -3.74 -0.74 -6.91
CA THR A 92 -3.59 -1.27 -5.55
C THR A 92 -3.30 -2.76 -5.56
N GLY A 93 -2.59 -3.25 -4.53
CA GLY A 93 -2.40 -4.67 -4.29
C GLY A 93 -3.58 -5.28 -3.51
N TYR A 94 -3.50 -6.59 -3.30
CA TYR A 94 -4.46 -7.31 -2.46
C TYR A 94 -3.76 -8.48 -1.74
N SER A 95 -4.44 -9.01 -0.72
CA SER A 95 -4.04 -10.23 -0.03
C SER A 95 -5.29 -11.05 0.32
N GLY A 96 -5.29 -12.33 -0.04
CA GLY A 96 -6.50 -13.14 0.03
C GLY A 96 -7.62 -12.56 -0.83
N THR A 97 -8.86 -12.72 -0.40
CA THR A 97 -10.05 -12.27 -1.15
C THR A 97 -10.59 -10.92 -0.71
N SER A 98 -10.30 -10.46 0.50
CA SER A 98 -10.96 -9.33 1.16
C SER A 98 -10.02 -8.22 1.65
N VAL A 99 -8.70 -8.36 1.51
CA VAL A 99 -7.76 -7.35 1.99
C VAL A 99 -7.23 -6.50 0.84
N LEU A 100 -7.54 -5.22 0.85
CA LEU A 100 -6.91 -4.21 -0.01
C LEU A 100 -5.55 -3.84 0.60
N ARG A 101 -4.47 -4.04 -0.15
CA ARG A 101 -3.10 -3.75 0.27
C ARG A 101 -2.59 -2.49 -0.40
N ILE A 102 -2.11 -1.56 0.41
CA ILE A 102 -1.61 -0.26 -0.02
C ILE A 102 -0.12 -0.20 0.31
N LEU A 103 0.70 0.02 -0.71
CA LEU A 103 2.16 0.14 -0.65
C LEU A 103 2.62 1.27 -1.58
N PRO A 104 2.38 2.52 -1.22
CA PRO A 104 2.82 3.66 -2.02
C PRO A 104 4.33 3.87 -1.88
N PRO A 105 4.96 4.67 -2.77
CA PRO A 105 6.34 5.06 -2.63
C PRO A 105 6.58 5.84 -1.33
N LEU A 106 7.79 5.73 -0.76
CA LEU A 106 8.13 6.35 0.53
C LEU A 106 8.07 7.89 0.49
N CYS A 107 8.13 8.50 -0.69
CA CYS A 107 8.03 9.95 -0.91
C CYS A 107 6.60 10.47 -1.09
N ILE A 108 5.56 9.63 -0.91
CA ILE A 108 4.17 10.05 -1.03
C ILE A 108 3.86 11.22 -0.08
N SER A 109 3.08 12.17 -0.55
CA SER A 109 2.63 13.33 0.23
C SER A 109 1.21 13.13 0.80
N ARG A 110 0.81 13.98 1.76
CA ARG A 110 -0.57 14.01 2.29
C ARG A 110 -1.60 14.31 1.22
N LYS A 111 -1.26 15.12 0.20
CA LYS A 111 -2.16 15.44 -0.91
C LYS A 111 -2.56 14.19 -1.70
N GLU A 112 -1.60 13.32 -1.96
CA GLU A 112 -1.86 12.06 -2.68
C GLU A 112 -2.64 11.08 -1.81
N VAL A 113 -2.40 11.09 -0.49
CA VAL A 113 -3.21 10.34 0.46
C VAL A 113 -4.66 10.82 0.44
N ASP A 114 -4.91 12.14 0.51
CA ASP A 114 -6.26 12.69 0.46
C ASP A 114 -6.97 12.31 -0.85
N HIS A 115 -6.27 12.39 -1.99
CA HIS A 115 -6.80 11.93 -3.27
C HIS A 115 -7.21 10.45 -3.26
N PHE A 116 -6.37 9.58 -2.66
CA PHE A 116 -6.72 8.17 -2.49
C PHE A 116 -7.95 7.97 -1.60
N ILE A 117 -8.04 8.71 -0.49
CA ILE A 117 -9.18 8.63 0.45
C ILE A 117 -10.48 9.00 -0.25
N ASP A 118 -10.49 10.08 -1.04
CA ASP A 118 -11.67 10.53 -1.80
C ASP A 118 -12.09 9.49 -2.83
N ALA A 119 -11.14 8.92 -3.56
CA ALA A 119 -11.37 7.85 -4.52
C ALA A 119 -11.95 6.59 -3.85
N LEU A 120 -11.36 6.16 -2.74
CA LEU A 120 -11.83 5.00 -1.98
C LEU A 120 -13.25 5.22 -1.44
N ALA A 121 -13.53 6.40 -0.88
CA ALA A 121 -14.86 6.78 -0.40
C ALA A 121 -15.90 6.72 -1.54
N SER A 122 -15.56 7.25 -2.72
CA SER A 122 -16.42 7.17 -3.92
C SER A 122 -16.71 5.72 -4.31
N CYS A 123 -15.69 4.85 -4.32
CA CYS A 123 -15.85 3.43 -4.63
C CYS A 123 -16.77 2.71 -3.63
N ILE A 124 -16.56 2.94 -2.34
CA ILE A 124 -17.34 2.35 -1.24
C ILE A 124 -18.81 2.79 -1.34
N ASN A 125 -19.06 4.09 -1.40
CA ASN A 125 -20.42 4.65 -1.49
C ASN A 125 -21.18 4.12 -2.71
N GLY A 126 -20.49 3.95 -3.83
CA GLY A 126 -21.09 3.40 -5.04
C GLY A 126 -21.48 1.92 -4.94
N ILE A 127 -20.85 1.16 -4.04
CA ILE A 127 -21.20 -0.23 -3.75
C ILE A 127 -22.35 -0.27 -2.73
N GLU A 128 -22.29 0.52 -1.68
CA GLU A 128 -23.34 0.61 -0.64
C GLU A 128 -24.69 1.07 -1.23
N SER A 129 -24.66 1.95 -2.24
CA SER A 129 -25.86 2.44 -2.91
C SER A 129 -26.49 1.43 -3.89
N ARG A 130 -25.84 0.31 -4.19
CA ARG A 130 -26.31 -0.73 -5.12
C ARG A 130 -26.16 -2.13 -4.55
N PRO A 131 -26.85 -2.48 -3.43
CA PRO A 131 -26.82 -3.83 -2.90
C PRO A 131 -27.55 -4.76 -3.90
N GLY A 132 -26.81 -5.53 -4.70
CA GLY A 132 -27.39 -6.57 -5.54
C GLY A 132 -26.96 -6.66 -7.00
N GLN A 133 -26.08 -5.80 -7.50
CA GLN A 133 -25.47 -5.98 -8.84
C GLN A 133 -24.00 -6.41 -8.73
N SER A 134 -23.77 -7.67 -8.37
CA SER A 134 -22.54 -8.35 -8.76
C SER A 134 -22.63 -8.54 -10.29
N ARG A 135 -21.97 -7.68 -11.06
CA ARG A 135 -21.72 -7.98 -12.47
C ARG A 135 -20.71 -9.12 -12.47
N ASP A 136 -21.18 -10.27 -12.94
CA ASP A 136 -20.33 -11.38 -13.38
C ASP A 136 -19.45 -10.84 -14.50
N PHE A 137 -18.22 -10.52 -14.18
CA PHE A 137 -17.15 -10.34 -15.15
C PHE A 137 -16.34 -11.65 -15.17
N LEU A 138 -16.60 -12.44 -16.21
CA LEU A 138 -15.77 -13.55 -16.68
C LEU A 138 -14.35 -13.08 -17.02
#